data_10707547207f6d7aa3aab36dff53c456
#
_entry.id   10707547207f6d7aa3aab36dff53c456
#
_cell.length_a   1.000
_cell.length_b   1.000
_cell.length_c   1.000
_cell.angle_alpha   90.00
_cell.angle_beta   90.00
_cell.angle_gamma   90.00
#
_symmetry.space_group_name_H-M   'P 1'
#
loop_
_entity.id
_entity.type
_entity.pdbx_description
1 polymer ?
#
loop_
_entity_poly.entity_id
_entity_poly.type
_entity_poly.pdbx_seq_one_letter_code
_entity_poly.pdbx_strand_id
1 'polypeptide(L)'
;KPVKILLWSGDTAPNAEALEITDKAGLLNMNGGDTSITRANPSLTAVGAHGIYKNGHLQVYAPITNENIYTNLWRGPYYGFERVIESFEMTDKPRRIKPVDIYYHVYSASKRAGLNALHKVYRWAMAQPLHPVYASDFIRKVHDFHSFAIARDGQGWRLRGDGALRTVRLPAALGLPSLETSRGVAGFRDGVEGRYVHLTGPAAWLQTADANGALPAGPQRPYLRDANARLESWKPQADGRGVDFTLQGFAAPLQFSLAGTEGCQVTTANNRQLAPGKASSTASAPQFEIQDAAAQIRIRCA
;
A
#
# COMPACT_ATOMS: atom_id res chain seq x y z
N LYS A 1 -18.51 4.22 -19.38
CA LYS A 1 -18.29 4.40 -17.93
C LYS A 1 -17.96 5.87 -17.69
N PRO A 2 -18.36 6.47 -16.56
CA PRO A 2 -18.01 7.85 -16.26
C PRO A 2 -16.48 8.00 -16.07
N VAL A 3 -15.96 9.16 -16.48
CA VAL A 3 -14.57 9.55 -16.20
C VAL A 3 -14.41 9.73 -14.70
N LYS A 4 -13.30 9.26 -14.13
CA LYS A 4 -13.03 9.33 -12.69
C LYS A 4 -11.76 10.10 -12.37
N ILE A 5 -10.85 10.21 -13.31
CA ILE A 5 -9.54 10.82 -13.12
C ILE A 5 -9.27 11.79 -14.25
N LEU A 6 -8.79 12.98 -13.90
CA LEU A 6 -8.16 13.92 -14.81
C LEU A 6 -6.64 13.83 -14.63
N LEU A 7 -5.93 13.52 -15.72
CA LEU A 7 -4.49 13.63 -15.77
C LEU A 7 -4.12 14.99 -16.38
N TRP A 8 -3.46 15.83 -15.57
CA TRP A 8 -2.90 17.08 -16.07
C TRP A 8 -1.78 16.79 -17.06
N SER A 9 -1.61 17.61 -18.09
CA SER A 9 -0.59 17.38 -19.12
C SER A 9 0.82 17.59 -18.55
N GLY A 10 1.72 16.65 -18.83
CA GLY A 10 3.14 16.74 -18.46
C GLY A 10 3.35 16.98 -16.95
N ASP A 11 4.19 17.93 -16.62
CA ASP A 11 4.50 18.42 -15.28
C ASP A 11 3.60 19.60 -14.85
N THR A 12 2.44 19.75 -15.46
CA THR A 12 1.51 20.86 -15.22
C THR A 12 1.21 21.03 -13.74
N ALA A 13 1.37 22.25 -13.27
CA ALA A 13 0.97 22.68 -11.94
C ALA A 13 -0.28 23.58 -12.04
N PRO A 14 -1.50 23.00 -12.10
CA PRO A 14 -2.74 23.77 -12.19
C PRO A 14 -2.85 24.76 -11.04
N ASN A 15 -3.52 25.88 -11.28
CA ASN A 15 -3.88 26.83 -10.22
C ASN A 15 -5.03 26.31 -9.36
N ALA A 16 -5.35 27.04 -8.29
CA ALA A 16 -6.40 26.64 -7.35
C ALA A 16 -7.78 26.54 -8.01
N GLU A 17 -8.11 27.47 -8.92
CA GLU A 17 -9.40 27.49 -9.60
C GLU A 17 -9.59 26.26 -10.50
N ALA A 18 -8.54 25.83 -11.21
CA ALA A 18 -8.61 24.63 -12.02
C ALA A 18 -8.79 23.37 -11.17
N LEU A 19 -8.13 23.30 -10.00
CA LEU A 19 -8.34 22.20 -9.05
C LEU A 19 -9.74 22.22 -8.46
N GLU A 20 -10.27 23.38 -8.10
CA GLU A 20 -11.65 23.53 -7.62
C GLU A 20 -12.67 23.01 -8.63
N ILE A 21 -12.46 23.29 -9.93
CA ILE A 21 -13.34 22.78 -11.00
C ILE A 21 -13.31 21.24 -11.02
N THR A 22 -12.12 20.62 -10.88
CA THR A 22 -12.03 19.15 -10.86
C THR A 22 -12.72 18.56 -9.63
N ASP A 23 -12.56 19.17 -8.47
CA ASP A 23 -13.20 18.73 -7.23
C ASP A 23 -14.72 18.85 -7.32
N LYS A 24 -15.26 19.99 -7.83
CA LYS A 24 -16.69 20.17 -8.06
C LYS A 24 -17.27 19.17 -9.06
N ALA A 25 -16.47 18.74 -10.03
CA ALA A 25 -16.85 17.71 -10.99
C ALA A 25 -16.74 16.29 -10.43
N GLY A 26 -16.28 16.11 -9.19
CA GLY A 26 -16.06 14.81 -8.56
C GLY A 26 -14.93 14.00 -9.21
N LEU A 27 -13.98 14.67 -9.87
CA LEU A 27 -12.84 14.05 -10.54
C LEU A 27 -11.63 14.01 -9.62
N LEU A 28 -11.04 12.85 -9.49
CA LEU A 28 -9.68 12.70 -8.93
C LEU A 28 -8.69 13.32 -9.92
N ASN A 29 -7.64 13.95 -9.42
CA ASN A 29 -6.62 14.52 -10.29
C ASN A 29 -5.24 13.99 -9.96
N MET A 30 -4.38 13.90 -10.96
CA MET A 30 -2.98 13.52 -10.82
C MET A 30 -2.19 14.16 -11.94
N ASN A 31 -1.01 14.55 -11.71
CA ASN A 31 0.16 14.77 -12.54
C ASN A 31 1.04 15.90 -11.96
N GLY A 32 2.02 16.30 -12.71
CA GLY A 32 3.14 17.04 -12.11
C GLY A 32 3.95 16.07 -11.26
N GLY A 33 4.79 16.54 -10.41
CA GLY A 33 5.71 15.74 -9.61
C GLY A 33 7.04 15.57 -10.31
N ASP A 34 8.08 15.49 -9.50
CA ASP A 34 9.45 15.64 -9.93
C ASP A 34 10.39 14.62 -9.30
N THR A 35 9.88 13.50 -8.83
CA THR A 35 10.71 12.43 -8.27
C THR A 35 11.54 11.78 -9.37
N SER A 36 12.85 12.09 -9.38
CA SER A 36 13.81 11.64 -10.40
C SER A 36 15.18 11.31 -9.81
N ILE A 37 15.24 10.88 -8.56
CA ILE A 37 16.49 10.52 -7.89
C ILE A 37 17.22 9.40 -8.64
N THR A 38 18.51 9.59 -8.91
CA THR A 38 19.37 8.62 -9.58
C THR A 38 20.74 8.58 -8.91
N ARG A 39 21.56 7.57 -9.23
CA ARG A 39 22.95 7.51 -8.73
C ARG A 39 23.80 8.70 -9.19
N ALA A 40 23.48 9.26 -10.34
CA ALA A 40 24.12 10.49 -10.82
C ALA A 40 23.63 11.75 -10.08
N ASN A 41 22.43 11.73 -9.55
CA ASN A 41 21.85 12.78 -8.70
C ASN A 41 21.17 12.14 -7.48
N PRO A 42 21.94 11.77 -6.44
CA PRO A 42 21.43 11.05 -5.27
C PRO A 42 20.80 11.97 -4.21
N SER A 43 20.56 13.24 -4.53
CA SER A 43 19.98 14.19 -3.58
C SER A 43 18.54 13.84 -3.24
N LEU A 44 18.20 13.85 -1.95
CA LEU A 44 16.82 13.70 -1.49
C LEU A 44 15.89 14.81 -1.99
N THR A 45 16.43 15.96 -2.41
CA THR A 45 15.65 17.03 -3.05
C THR A 45 15.05 16.60 -4.39
N ALA A 46 15.58 15.53 -5.02
CA ALA A 46 15.03 14.92 -6.22
C ALA A 46 13.87 13.93 -5.91
N VAL A 47 13.42 13.85 -4.66
CA VAL A 47 12.25 13.06 -4.24
C VAL A 47 11.12 14.05 -3.94
N GLY A 48 10.21 14.22 -4.88
CA GLY A 48 9.06 15.12 -4.75
C GLY A 48 8.05 14.65 -3.70
N ALA A 49 7.16 15.55 -3.28
CA ALA A 49 6.03 15.23 -2.41
C ALA A 49 5.01 14.32 -3.12
N HIS A 50 4.02 13.79 -2.39
CA HIS A 50 2.89 13.06 -2.98
C HIS A 50 1.82 13.99 -3.56
N GLY A 51 1.85 15.25 -3.20
CA GLY A 51 0.93 16.27 -3.65
C GLY A 51 1.09 17.57 -2.88
N ILE A 52 0.38 18.60 -3.30
CA ILE A 52 0.40 19.93 -2.70
C ILE A 52 -1.00 20.53 -2.64
N TYR A 53 -1.33 21.19 -1.53
CA TYR A 53 -2.55 21.97 -1.40
C TYR A 53 -2.43 23.36 -2.00
N LYS A 54 -3.45 23.78 -2.76
CA LYS A 54 -3.64 25.12 -3.30
C LYS A 54 -5.05 25.59 -2.94
N ASN A 55 -5.17 26.54 -2.02
CA ASN A 55 -6.45 27.03 -1.48
C ASN A 55 -7.42 25.90 -1.06
N GLY A 56 -6.91 24.87 -0.37
CA GLY A 56 -7.73 23.76 0.11
C GLY A 56 -7.93 22.61 -0.88
N HIS A 57 -7.56 22.78 -2.15
CA HIS A 57 -7.64 21.76 -3.19
C HIS A 57 -6.31 21.04 -3.35
N LEU A 58 -6.33 19.71 -3.35
CA LEU A 58 -5.11 18.90 -3.44
C LEU A 58 -4.81 18.53 -4.90
N GLN A 59 -3.66 18.99 -5.39
CA GLN A 59 -3.04 18.38 -6.57
C GLN A 59 -2.25 17.17 -6.14
N VAL A 60 -2.61 15.99 -6.61
CA VAL A 60 -1.84 14.76 -6.40
C VAL A 60 -0.74 14.67 -7.44
N TYR A 61 0.47 14.38 -7.00
CA TYR A 61 1.62 14.22 -7.89
C TYR A 61 1.78 12.79 -8.38
N ALA A 62 2.16 12.63 -9.64
CA ALA A 62 2.63 11.37 -10.16
C ALA A 62 3.83 10.88 -9.30
N PRO A 63 3.90 9.59 -8.96
CA PRO A 63 4.94 9.08 -8.07
C PRO A 63 6.37 9.29 -8.60
N ILE A 64 6.54 9.21 -9.92
CA ILE A 64 7.83 9.31 -10.61
C ILE A 64 7.65 10.18 -11.85
N THR A 65 8.69 10.89 -12.22
CA THR A 65 8.78 11.67 -13.45
C THR A 65 8.69 10.77 -14.70
N ASN A 66 8.08 11.27 -15.77
CA ASN A 66 7.98 10.56 -17.03
C ASN A 66 9.35 10.44 -17.76
N GLU A 67 9.34 9.80 -18.92
CA GLU A 67 10.55 9.50 -19.69
C GLU A 67 11.35 10.72 -20.16
N ASN A 68 10.76 11.91 -20.19
CA ASN A 68 11.42 13.09 -20.75
C ASN A 68 12.69 13.47 -19.98
N ILE A 69 12.69 13.33 -18.65
CA ILE A 69 13.85 13.65 -17.81
C ILE A 69 15.03 12.71 -18.10
N TYR A 70 14.73 11.45 -18.43
CA TYR A 70 15.73 10.42 -18.68
C TYR A 70 16.21 10.38 -20.14
N THR A 71 15.53 11.07 -21.04
CA THR A 71 15.80 11.09 -22.49
C THR A 71 16.23 12.45 -23.00
N ASN A 72 16.73 13.32 -22.13
CA ASN A 72 17.13 14.68 -22.48
C ASN A 72 16.02 15.40 -23.26
N LEU A 73 14.83 15.47 -22.68
CA LEU A 73 13.65 16.09 -23.30
C LEU A 73 13.34 15.51 -24.69
N TRP A 74 13.32 14.17 -24.79
CA TRP A 74 13.10 13.39 -26.03
C TRP A 74 14.10 13.62 -27.15
N ARG A 75 15.26 14.22 -26.85
CA ARG A 75 16.36 14.37 -27.82
C ARG A 75 17.22 13.12 -27.91
N GLY A 76 17.20 12.27 -26.88
CA GLY A 76 17.97 11.03 -26.79
C GLY A 76 19.05 11.06 -25.69
N PRO A 77 19.60 9.91 -25.37
CA PRO A 77 19.28 8.60 -25.94
C PRO A 77 17.90 8.11 -25.52
N TYR A 78 17.12 7.59 -26.47
CA TYR A 78 15.74 7.13 -26.20
C TYR A 78 15.65 5.92 -25.26
N TYR A 79 16.72 5.12 -25.15
CA TYR A 79 16.83 4.06 -24.15
C TYR A 79 17.10 4.61 -22.73
N GLY A 80 17.37 5.90 -22.60
CA GLY A 80 17.63 6.54 -21.30
C GLY A 80 16.51 6.36 -20.28
N PHE A 81 15.29 6.10 -20.73
CA PHE A 81 14.16 5.82 -19.81
C PHE A 81 14.41 4.63 -18.89
N GLU A 82 15.24 3.66 -19.26
CA GLU A 82 15.60 2.54 -18.37
C GLU A 82 16.21 2.99 -17.04
N ARG A 83 16.74 4.21 -16.96
CA ARG A 83 17.29 4.81 -15.74
C ARG A 83 16.24 5.08 -14.67
N VAL A 84 14.95 5.07 -15.01
CA VAL A 84 13.87 5.15 -14.01
C VAL A 84 13.95 4.02 -12.99
N ILE A 85 14.54 2.88 -13.36
CA ILE A 85 14.79 1.76 -12.45
C ILE A 85 15.67 2.20 -11.28
N GLU A 86 16.66 3.08 -11.51
CA GLU A 86 17.47 3.64 -10.42
C GLU A 86 16.61 4.40 -9.41
N SER A 87 15.64 5.19 -9.90
CA SER A 87 14.71 5.92 -9.02
C SER A 87 13.82 4.95 -8.22
N PHE A 88 13.39 3.86 -8.83
CA PHE A 88 12.65 2.82 -8.12
C PHE A 88 13.48 2.15 -7.03
N GLU A 89 14.74 1.81 -7.32
CA GLU A 89 15.66 1.19 -6.36
C GLU A 89 16.02 2.14 -5.22
N MET A 90 16.34 3.40 -5.54
CA MET A 90 16.74 4.40 -4.54
C MET A 90 15.60 4.85 -3.63
N THR A 91 14.34 4.65 -4.04
CA THR A 91 13.16 4.94 -3.21
C THR A 91 12.60 3.69 -2.50
N ASP A 92 13.27 2.55 -2.59
CA ASP A 92 12.82 1.27 -1.98
C ASP A 92 13.30 1.08 -0.54
N LYS A 93 14.51 1.52 -0.22
CA LYS A 93 15.16 1.23 1.07
C LYS A 93 15.23 2.45 1.98
N PRO A 94 15.11 2.25 3.30
CA PRO A 94 14.83 1.01 4.05
C PRO A 94 13.41 0.48 3.86
N ARG A 95 12.52 1.27 3.34
CA ARG A 95 11.16 0.92 2.89
C ARG A 95 10.80 1.75 1.68
N ARG A 96 9.86 1.27 0.87
CA ARG A 96 9.40 2.02 -0.31
C ARG A 96 8.67 3.30 0.10
N ILE A 97 9.19 4.44 -0.33
CA ILE A 97 8.62 5.77 -0.10
C ILE A 97 7.89 6.33 -1.33
N LYS A 98 8.15 5.80 -2.52
CA LYS A 98 7.43 6.13 -3.75
C LYS A 98 6.94 4.85 -4.43
N PRO A 99 5.68 4.79 -4.89
CA PRO A 99 5.21 3.68 -5.72
C PRO A 99 6.06 3.52 -6.98
N VAL A 100 6.08 2.31 -7.52
CA VAL A 100 6.59 2.06 -8.87
C VAL A 100 5.53 2.51 -9.86
N ASP A 101 5.78 3.60 -10.55
CA ASP A 101 4.91 4.18 -11.58
C ASP A 101 5.68 4.26 -12.90
N ILE A 102 5.20 3.54 -13.91
CA ILE A 102 5.85 3.53 -15.23
C ILE A 102 5.15 4.58 -16.09
N TYR A 103 5.64 5.82 -15.97
CA TYR A 103 5.03 6.98 -16.61
C TYR A 103 5.76 7.31 -17.91
N TYR A 104 5.06 7.19 -19.02
CA TYR A 104 5.61 7.48 -20.35
C TYR A 104 4.51 7.91 -21.33
N HIS A 105 4.92 8.52 -22.44
CA HIS A 105 4.03 8.84 -23.55
C HIS A 105 4.10 7.73 -24.61
N VAL A 106 2.97 7.34 -25.16
CA VAL A 106 2.89 6.22 -26.12
C VAL A 106 3.77 6.42 -27.35
N TYR A 107 3.98 7.65 -27.79
CA TYR A 107 4.85 7.94 -28.93
C TYR A 107 6.34 7.64 -28.65
N SER A 108 6.78 7.59 -27.39
CA SER A 108 8.14 7.16 -27.03
C SER A 108 8.39 5.70 -27.41
N ALA A 109 7.35 4.86 -27.42
CA ALA A 109 7.42 3.47 -27.90
C ALA A 109 7.53 3.34 -29.42
N SER A 110 7.34 4.40 -30.21
CA SER A 110 7.53 4.40 -31.67
C SER A 110 9.00 4.23 -32.09
N LYS A 111 9.94 4.52 -31.21
CA LYS A 111 11.37 4.29 -31.41
C LYS A 111 11.75 2.90 -30.84
N ARG A 112 12.42 2.08 -31.64
CA ARG A 112 12.84 0.73 -31.21
C ARG A 112 13.65 0.74 -29.90
N ALA A 113 14.57 1.71 -29.76
CA ALA A 113 15.35 1.87 -28.55
C ALA A 113 14.48 2.23 -27.34
N GLY A 114 13.51 3.14 -27.49
CA GLY A 114 12.54 3.48 -26.46
C GLY A 114 11.64 2.29 -26.08
N LEU A 115 11.13 1.56 -27.06
CA LEU A 115 10.34 0.35 -26.82
C LEU A 115 11.13 -0.71 -26.04
N ASN A 116 12.40 -0.92 -26.40
CA ASN A 116 13.27 -1.85 -25.66
C ASN A 116 13.50 -1.40 -24.21
N ALA A 117 13.68 -0.09 -23.98
CA ALA A 117 13.79 0.48 -22.64
C ALA A 117 12.51 0.25 -21.82
N LEU A 118 11.34 0.51 -22.40
CA LEU A 118 10.05 0.21 -21.78
C LEU A 118 9.91 -1.26 -21.40
N HIS A 119 10.21 -2.18 -22.31
CA HIS A 119 10.18 -3.61 -22.03
C HIS A 119 11.14 -3.98 -20.86
N LYS A 120 12.30 -3.34 -20.78
CA LYS A 120 13.25 -3.56 -19.67
C LYS A 120 12.64 -3.10 -18.33
N VAL A 121 12.04 -1.90 -18.32
CA VAL A 121 11.38 -1.34 -17.12
C VAL A 121 10.22 -2.23 -16.66
N TYR A 122 9.34 -2.66 -17.58
CA TYR A 122 8.24 -3.57 -17.25
C TYR A 122 8.73 -4.91 -16.72
N ARG A 123 9.72 -5.55 -17.37
CA ARG A 123 10.29 -6.81 -16.89
C ARG A 123 10.90 -6.66 -15.49
N TRP A 124 11.59 -5.54 -15.23
CA TRP A 124 12.11 -5.26 -13.90
C TRP A 124 10.98 -5.15 -12.87
N ALA A 125 9.94 -4.36 -13.15
CA ALA A 125 8.82 -4.15 -12.24
C ALA A 125 8.06 -5.46 -11.94
N MET A 126 7.81 -6.28 -12.97
CA MET A 126 7.12 -7.57 -12.81
C MET A 126 7.93 -8.61 -12.02
N ALA A 127 9.25 -8.46 -11.94
CA ALA A 127 10.12 -9.30 -11.15
C ALA A 127 10.19 -8.87 -9.67
N GLN A 128 9.63 -7.71 -9.31
CA GLN A 128 9.63 -7.22 -7.93
C GLN A 128 8.39 -7.72 -7.17
N PRO A 129 8.46 -7.90 -5.84
CA PRO A 129 7.32 -8.26 -5.01
C PRO A 129 6.39 -7.05 -4.80
N LEU A 130 5.77 -6.56 -5.87
CA LEU A 130 4.88 -5.41 -5.88
C LEU A 130 3.42 -5.85 -5.84
N HIS A 131 2.60 -5.05 -5.15
CA HIS A 131 1.15 -5.17 -5.18
C HIS A 131 0.57 -4.12 -6.14
N PRO A 132 -0.02 -4.53 -7.29
CA PRO A 132 -0.62 -3.60 -8.23
C PRO A 132 -1.81 -2.85 -7.60
N VAL A 133 -1.94 -1.57 -7.93
CA VAL A 133 -3.09 -0.74 -7.55
C VAL A 133 -3.51 0.13 -8.72
N TYR A 134 -4.77 0.50 -8.80
CA TYR A 134 -5.23 1.49 -9.77
C TYR A 134 -4.74 2.89 -9.40
N ALA A 135 -4.53 3.74 -10.39
CA ALA A 135 -4.19 5.15 -10.17
C ALA A 135 -5.22 5.85 -9.26
N SER A 136 -6.51 5.52 -9.41
CA SER A 136 -7.56 6.02 -8.52
C SER A 136 -7.36 5.64 -7.05
N ASP A 137 -6.85 4.45 -6.78
CA ASP A 137 -6.59 3.99 -5.41
C ASP A 137 -5.35 4.68 -4.83
N PHE A 138 -4.32 4.88 -5.66
CA PHE A 138 -3.16 5.69 -5.28
C PHE A 138 -3.58 7.11 -4.90
N ILE A 139 -4.35 7.79 -5.76
CA ILE A 139 -4.82 9.16 -5.50
C ILE A 139 -5.62 9.24 -4.20
N ARG A 140 -6.55 8.31 -3.95
CA ARG A 140 -7.29 8.25 -2.68
C ARG A 140 -6.38 8.04 -1.48
N LYS A 141 -5.34 7.20 -1.60
CA LYS A 141 -4.36 7.01 -0.53
C LYS A 141 -3.57 8.30 -0.24
N VAL A 142 -3.27 9.09 -1.26
CA VAL A 142 -2.62 10.40 -1.07
C VAL A 142 -3.56 11.37 -0.36
N HIS A 143 -4.85 11.44 -0.72
CA HIS A 143 -5.83 12.24 0.00
C HIS A 143 -5.92 11.81 1.47
N ASP A 144 -6.06 10.51 1.72
CA ASP A 144 -6.15 9.96 3.08
C ASP A 144 -4.86 10.23 3.89
N PHE A 145 -3.68 10.15 3.25
CA PHE A 145 -2.40 10.46 3.90
C PHE A 145 -2.35 11.91 4.40
N HIS A 146 -2.90 12.85 3.65
CA HIS A 146 -2.95 14.27 4.04
C HIS A 146 -4.01 14.58 5.10
N SER A 147 -5.08 13.79 5.18
CA SER A 147 -6.18 13.98 6.13
C SER A 147 -6.10 13.06 7.35
N PHE A 148 -5.20 12.06 7.36
CA PHE A 148 -5.11 11.06 8.41
C PHE A 148 -4.68 11.66 9.74
N ALA A 149 -5.52 11.50 10.76
CA ALA A 149 -5.27 12.02 12.09
C ALA A 149 -4.84 10.89 13.04
N ILE A 150 -3.82 11.17 13.85
CA ILE A 150 -3.34 10.35 14.96
C ILE A 150 -3.31 11.20 16.21
N ALA A 151 -4.08 10.82 17.23
CA ALA A 151 -4.14 11.52 18.49
C ALA A 151 -3.88 10.57 19.67
N ARG A 152 -3.11 11.03 20.67
CA ARG A 152 -2.95 10.31 21.93
C ARG A 152 -4.27 10.33 22.70
N ASP A 153 -4.69 9.17 23.22
CA ASP A 153 -5.90 9.02 24.01
C ASP A 153 -5.65 8.02 25.16
N GLY A 154 -5.39 8.54 26.35
CA GLY A 154 -5.03 7.72 27.50
C GLY A 154 -3.81 6.83 27.22
N GLN A 155 -4.02 5.52 27.32
CA GLN A 155 -2.99 4.50 27.11
C GLN A 155 -2.79 4.13 25.63
N GLY A 156 -3.53 4.75 24.70
CA GLY A 156 -3.51 4.37 23.28
C GLY A 156 -3.52 5.56 22.35
N TRP A 157 -3.86 5.27 21.09
CA TRP A 157 -3.98 6.26 20.02
C TRP A 157 -5.29 6.09 19.27
N ARG A 158 -5.99 7.20 19.07
CA ARG A 158 -7.08 7.27 18.09
C ARG A 158 -6.52 7.54 16.71
N LEU A 159 -6.94 6.71 15.78
CA LEU A 159 -6.57 6.76 14.37
C LEU A 159 -7.83 7.08 13.58
N ARG A 160 -7.77 8.04 12.67
CA ARG A 160 -8.90 8.40 11.82
C ARG A 160 -8.41 8.86 10.45
N GLY A 161 -8.99 8.28 9.40
CA GLY A 161 -8.78 8.65 7.99
C GLY A 161 -10.05 8.39 7.19
N ASP A 162 -9.93 8.39 5.86
CA ASP A 162 -11.03 8.11 4.94
C ASP A 162 -11.14 6.62 4.58
N GLY A 163 -10.20 5.81 5.06
CA GLY A 163 -10.19 4.37 4.88
C GLY A 163 -9.51 3.88 3.60
N ALA A 164 -8.83 4.73 2.86
CA ALA A 164 -7.95 4.32 1.78
C ALA A 164 -6.62 3.76 2.30
N LEU A 165 -6.08 4.36 3.37
CA LEU A 165 -4.95 3.82 4.12
C LEU A 165 -5.43 2.80 5.15
N ARG A 166 -4.81 1.61 5.14
CA ARG A 166 -5.19 0.48 5.99
C ARG A 166 -4.04 -0.04 6.83
N THR A 167 -2.91 0.65 6.83
CA THR A 167 -1.74 0.25 7.60
C THR A 167 -1.07 1.46 8.19
N VAL A 168 -0.78 1.40 9.47
CA VAL A 168 0.04 2.39 10.17
C VAL A 168 1.29 1.71 10.71
N ARG A 169 2.39 2.46 10.75
CA ARG A 169 3.64 1.97 11.31
C ARG A 169 3.76 2.40 12.77
N LEU A 170 3.85 1.42 13.65
CA LEU A 170 4.12 1.60 15.07
C LEU A 170 5.62 1.45 15.32
N PRO A 171 6.33 2.48 15.85
CA PRO A 171 7.72 2.32 16.29
C PRO A 171 7.87 1.17 17.26
N ALA A 172 8.95 0.40 17.13
CA ALA A 172 9.19 -0.77 18.00
C ALA A 172 9.25 -0.41 19.49
N ALA A 173 9.76 0.78 19.81
CA ALA A 173 9.85 1.29 21.19
C ALA A 173 8.48 1.48 21.87
N LEU A 174 7.38 1.51 21.11
CA LEU A 174 6.03 1.64 21.68
C LEU A 174 5.40 0.28 22.05
N GLY A 175 6.13 -0.81 21.98
CA GLY A 175 5.64 -2.13 22.35
C GLY A 175 4.85 -2.82 21.23
N LEU A 176 4.21 -3.93 21.56
CA LEU A 176 3.37 -4.71 20.65
C LEU A 176 1.93 -4.18 20.65
N PRO A 177 1.21 -4.18 19.53
CA PRO A 177 -0.22 -3.92 19.51
C PRO A 177 -0.96 -4.93 20.39
N SER A 178 -1.79 -4.45 21.33
CA SER A 178 -2.70 -5.30 22.07
C SER A 178 -3.95 -5.55 21.23
N LEU A 179 -4.08 -6.75 20.66
CA LEU A 179 -5.23 -7.09 19.82
C LEU A 179 -6.52 -7.26 20.62
N GLU A 180 -6.42 -7.56 21.92
CA GLU A 180 -7.57 -7.75 22.80
C GLU A 180 -8.26 -6.44 23.14
N THR A 181 -7.46 -5.42 23.41
CA THR A 181 -7.96 -4.12 23.86
C THR A 181 -8.12 -3.12 22.72
N SER A 182 -7.36 -3.28 21.61
CA SER A 182 -7.50 -2.43 20.42
C SER A 182 -8.81 -2.67 19.69
N ARG A 183 -9.32 -1.61 19.07
CA ARG A 183 -10.53 -1.67 18.22
C ARG A 183 -10.18 -1.19 16.81
N GLY A 184 -10.75 -1.86 15.81
CA GLY A 184 -10.47 -1.52 14.41
C GLY A 184 -9.09 -1.99 13.93
N VAL A 185 -8.48 -2.98 14.60
CA VAL A 185 -7.19 -3.58 14.27
C VAL A 185 -7.40 -5.06 13.91
N ALA A 186 -6.94 -5.46 12.73
CA ALA A 186 -7.01 -6.84 12.24
C ALA A 186 -5.76 -7.65 12.59
N GLY A 187 -4.66 -7.00 12.88
CA GLY A 187 -3.39 -7.64 13.17
C GLY A 187 -2.20 -6.76 12.86
N PHE A 188 -1.02 -7.37 12.85
CA PHE A 188 0.22 -6.66 12.58
C PHE A 188 1.32 -7.60 12.08
N ARG A 189 2.33 -6.99 11.47
CA ARG A 189 3.58 -7.65 11.05
C ARG A 189 4.78 -6.84 11.52
N ASP A 190 5.79 -7.52 12.03
CA ASP A 190 7.08 -6.89 12.27
C ASP A 190 7.81 -6.63 10.95
N GLY A 191 8.40 -5.47 10.84
CA GLY A 191 9.25 -5.05 9.74
C GLY A 191 10.56 -4.45 10.26
N VAL A 192 11.49 -4.15 9.34
CA VAL A 192 12.83 -3.63 9.68
C VAL A 192 12.75 -2.32 10.50
N GLU A 193 11.73 -1.50 10.26
CA GLU A 193 11.62 -0.17 10.87
C GLU A 193 10.53 -0.06 11.94
N GLY A 194 9.93 -1.15 12.36
CA GLY A 194 8.83 -1.18 13.33
C GLY A 194 7.72 -2.13 12.93
N ARG A 195 6.57 -1.99 13.54
CA ARG A 195 5.42 -2.86 13.32
C ARG A 195 4.41 -2.21 12.38
N TYR A 196 3.98 -2.95 11.38
CA TYR A 196 2.95 -2.52 10.45
C TYR A 196 1.61 -3.07 10.94
N VAL A 197 0.76 -2.18 11.48
CA VAL A 197 -0.53 -2.52 12.09
C VAL A 197 -1.62 -2.34 11.04
N HIS A 198 -2.42 -3.39 10.79
CA HIS A 198 -3.46 -3.43 9.79
C HIS A 198 -4.79 -2.97 10.37
N LEU A 199 -5.40 -1.96 9.74
CA LEU A 199 -6.67 -1.37 10.17
C LEU A 199 -7.85 -2.02 9.44
N THR A 200 -8.95 -2.22 10.14
CA THR A 200 -10.18 -2.80 9.59
C THR A 200 -11.07 -1.79 8.88
N GLY A 201 -10.82 -0.50 9.11
CA GLY A 201 -11.66 0.58 8.59
C GLY A 201 -10.99 1.96 8.70
N PRO A 202 -11.77 3.03 8.50
CA PRO A 202 -11.29 4.41 8.54
C PRO A 202 -10.92 4.88 9.95
N ALA A 203 -11.40 4.20 10.98
CA ALA A 203 -11.16 4.58 12.38
C ALA A 203 -10.68 3.38 13.19
N ALA A 204 -9.74 3.62 14.10
CA ALA A 204 -9.26 2.62 15.03
C ALA A 204 -8.86 3.28 16.36
N TRP A 205 -8.88 2.48 17.42
CA TRP A 205 -8.22 2.78 18.68
C TRP A 205 -7.15 1.72 18.92
N LEU A 206 -5.91 2.14 18.88
CA LEU A 206 -4.75 1.28 19.00
C LEU A 206 -4.15 1.41 20.39
N GLN A 207 -4.12 0.33 21.13
CA GLN A 207 -3.40 0.22 22.39
C GLN A 207 -2.19 -0.69 22.21
N THR A 208 -1.11 -0.39 22.89
CA THR A 208 0.07 -1.25 22.96
C THR A 208 0.14 -1.96 24.31
N ALA A 209 0.63 -3.18 24.30
CA ALA A 209 1.08 -3.85 25.51
C ALA A 209 2.29 -3.11 26.06
N ASP A 210 2.55 -3.25 27.38
CA ASP A 210 3.68 -2.58 28.02
C ASP A 210 4.99 -2.75 27.28
N ALA A 211 5.88 -1.76 27.42
CA ALA A 211 7.16 -1.66 26.71
C ALA A 211 8.07 -2.91 26.83
N ASN A 212 7.81 -3.80 27.77
CA ASN A 212 8.50 -5.08 27.92
C ASN A 212 8.05 -6.15 26.92
N GLY A 213 7.04 -5.85 26.07
CA GLY A 213 6.81 -6.53 24.80
C GLY A 213 6.44 -8.01 24.83
N ALA A 214 6.15 -8.58 25.98
CA ALA A 214 5.66 -9.95 26.05
C ALA A 214 4.21 -9.99 25.55
N LEU A 215 3.96 -10.76 24.50
CA LEU A 215 2.58 -11.14 24.17
C LEU A 215 1.99 -11.86 25.40
N PRO A 216 0.68 -11.66 25.66
CA PRO A 216 0.02 -12.38 26.74
C PRO A 216 0.29 -13.89 26.63
N ALA A 217 0.67 -14.53 27.72
CA ALA A 217 0.83 -15.97 27.77
C ALA A 217 -0.59 -16.59 27.67
N GLY A 218 -0.89 -17.21 26.52
CA GLY A 218 -2.17 -17.86 26.25
C GLY A 218 -2.48 -17.95 24.77
N PRO A 219 -3.56 -18.65 24.39
CA PRO A 219 -3.99 -18.72 23.00
C PRO A 219 -4.34 -17.31 22.52
N GLN A 220 -3.58 -16.83 21.54
CA GLN A 220 -3.84 -15.55 20.92
C GLN A 220 -5.04 -15.64 19.99
N ARG A 221 -5.82 -14.56 19.90
CA ARG A 221 -6.86 -14.46 18.87
C ARG A 221 -6.22 -14.54 17.50
N PRO A 222 -6.88 -15.21 16.52
CA PRO A 222 -6.43 -15.17 15.15
C PRO A 222 -6.28 -13.74 14.64
N TYR A 223 -5.17 -13.45 13.98
CA TYR A 223 -4.94 -12.13 13.40
C TYR A 223 -4.21 -12.19 12.05
N LEU A 224 -4.44 -11.17 11.25
CA LEU A 224 -3.81 -11.01 9.94
C LEU A 224 -2.38 -10.49 10.12
N ARG A 225 -1.40 -11.23 9.59
CA ARG A 225 -0.01 -10.74 9.54
C ARG A 225 0.29 -10.03 8.25
N ASP A 226 -0.14 -10.61 7.11
CA ASP A 226 0.21 -10.09 5.80
C ASP A 226 -0.81 -10.56 4.75
N ALA A 227 -0.98 -9.78 3.69
CA ALA A 227 -1.76 -10.17 2.53
C ALA A 227 -1.31 -9.37 1.29
N ASN A 228 -1.35 -10.01 0.11
CA ASN A 228 -1.23 -9.32 -1.17
C ASN A 228 -2.56 -8.71 -1.63
N ALA A 229 -3.42 -8.34 -0.71
CA ALA A 229 -4.79 -7.92 -0.95
C ALA A 229 -5.21 -6.84 0.04
N ARG A 230 -6.25 -6.09 -0.32
CA ARG A 230 -6.92 -5.15 0.55
C ARG A 230 -7.87 -5.92 1.49
N LEU A 231 -7.84 -5.58 2.77
CA LEU A 231 -8.79 -6.06 3.76
C LEU A 231 -10.09 -5.24 3.64
N GLU A 232 -11.17 -5.87 3.17
CA GLU A 232 -12.47 -5.22 3.01
C GLU A 232 -13.31 -5.28 4.29
N SER A 233 -13.24 -6.40 5.01
CA SER A 233 -13.96 -6.58 6.27
C SER A 233 -13.18 -7.46 7.23
N TRP A 234 -13.39 -7.23 8.53
CA TRP A 234 -12.83 -8.02 9.63
C TRP A 234 -13.86 -8.07 10.75
N LYS A 235 -14.42 -9.24 11.02
CA LYS A 235 -15.52 -9.44 11.99
C LYS A 235 -15.13 -10.54 12.98
N PRO A 236 -14.53 -10.19 14.13
CA PRO A 236 -14.25 -11.16 15.19
C PRO A 236 -15.55 -11.78 15.71
N GLN A 237 -15.50 -13.05 16.07
CA GLN A 237 -16.58 -13.71 16.80
C GLN A 237 -16.67 -13.17 18.23
N ALA A 238 -17.86 -13.19 18.79
CA ALA A 238 -18.13 -12.64 20.13
C ALA A 238 -17.31 -13.35 21.24
N ASP A 239 -17.07 -14.65 21.06
CA ASP A 239 -16.26 -15.48 21.98
C ASP A 239 -14.75 -15.29 21.82
N GLY A 240 -14.31 -14.49 20.81
CA GLY A 240 -12.92 -14.27 20.49
C GLY A 240 -12.19 -15.44 19.83
N ARG A 241 -12.88 -16.60 19.62
CA ARG A 241 -12.29 -17.82 19.08
C ARG A 241 -12.34 -17.93 17.56
N GLY A 242 -12.70 -16.88 16.88
CA GLY A 242 -12.75 -16.89 15.43
C GLY A 242 -12.91 -15.52 14.82
N VAL A 243 -12.80 -15.48 13.50
CA VAL A 243 -12.99 -14.27 12.72
C VAL A 243 -13.50 -14.60 11.32
N ASP A 244 -14.38 -13.75 10.81
CA ASP A 244 -14.79 -13.74 9.41
C ASP A 244 -14.20 -12.49 8.75
N PHE A 245 -13.52 -12.65 7.62
CA PHE A 245 -12.92 -11.52 6.93
C PHE A 245 -12.96 -11.70 5.42
N THR A 246 -12.86 -10.57 4.70
CA THR A 246 -12.86 -10.53 3.24
C THR A 246 -11.59 -9.86 2.74
N LEU A 247 -10.93 -10.50 1.80
CA LEU A 247 -9.80 -9.96 1.06
C LEU A 247 -10.19 -9.70 -0.39
N GLN A 248 -9.74 -8.58 -0.93
CA GLN A 248 -9.85 -8.22 -2.35
C GLN A 248 -8.49 -7.86 -2.90
N GLY A 249 -7.95 -8.71 -3.76
CA GLY A 249 -6.71 -8.49 -4.50
C GLY A 249 -6.96 -7.83 -5.86
N PHE A 250 -5.90 -7.39 -6.48
CA PHE A 250 -5.90 -6.93 -7.87
C PHE A 250 -5.98 -8.11 -8.85
N ALA A 251 -5.30 -9.20 -8.53
CA ALA A 251 -5.24 -10.42 -9.33
C ALA A 251 -5.14 -11.66 -8.44
N ALA A 252 -5.45 -12.82 -9.01
CA ALA A 252 -5.19 -14.12 -8.42
C ALA A 252 -3.70 -14.51 -8.56
N PRO A 253 -3.16 -15.37 -7.66
CA PRO A 253 -3.80 -15.89 -6.46
C PRO A 253 -3.77 -14.89 -5.30
N LEU A 254 -4.76 -14.96 -4.41
CA LEU A 254 -4.66 -14.33 -3.10
C LEU A 254 -3.67 -15.09 -2.23
N GLN A 255 -2.76 -14.37 -1.60
CA GLN A 255 -1.81 -14.91 -0.63
C GLN A 255 -1.89 -14.10 0.66
N PHE A 256 -2.00 -14.78 1.78
CA PHE A 256 -2.06 -14.14 3.09
C PHE A 256 -1.46 -15.03 4.17
N SER A 257 -1.03 -14.40 5.26
CA SER A 257 -0.53 -15.10 6.43
C SER A 257 -1.29 -14.70 7.69
N LEU A 258 -1.50 -15.69 8.54
CA LEU A 258 -2.24 -15.55 9.80
C LEU A 258 -1.33 -15.96 10.97
N ALA A 259 -1.64 -15.46 12.16
CA ALA A 259 -1.06 -15.94 13.41
C ALA A 259 -2.17 -16.14 14.45
N GLY A 260 -1.87 -16.87 15.54
CA GLY A 260 -2.85 -17.26 16.55
C GLY A 260 -3.89 -18.23 15.99
N THR A 261 -3.49 -19.08 15.04
CA THR A 261 -4.38 -20.06 14.38
C THR A 261 -4.09 -21.50 14.78
N GLU A 262 -3.34 -21.73 15.83
CA GLU A 262 -3.06 -23.06 16.36
C GLU A 262 -4.35 -23.71 16.82
N GLY A 263 -4.65 -24.92 16.29
CA GLY A 263 -5.91 -25.64 16.57
C GLY A 263 -7.15 -25.04 15.89
N CYS A 264 -6.98 -24.08 14.99
CA CYS A 264 -8.07 -23.47 14.26
C CYS A 264 -8.28 -24.11 12.88
N GLN A 265 -9.52 -24.10 12.42
CA GLN A 265 -9.89 -24.40 11.04
C GLN A 265 -9.99 -23.10 10.25
N VAL A 266 -9.33 -23.05 9.10
CA VAL A 266 -9.41 -21.92 8.16
C VAL A 266 -10.15 -22.39 6.91
N THR A 267 -11.27 -21.75 6.59
CA THR A 267 -12.12 -22.13 5.46
C THR A 267 -12.51 -20.93 4.61
N THR A 268 -12.86 -21.16 3.36
CA THR A 268 -13.56 -20.18 2.53
C THR A 268 -15.05 -20.11 2.91
N ALA A 269 -15.77 -19.11 2.40
CA ALA A 269 -17.22 -18.99 2.59
C ALA A 269 -18.00 -20.25 2.16
N ASN A 270 -17.50 -20.96 1.16
CA ASN A 270 -18.08 -22.21 0.65
C ASN A 270 -17.61 -23.45 1.43
N ASN A 271 -17.11 -23.27 2.64
CA ASN A 271 -16.62 -24.33 3.53
C ASN A 271 -15.44 -25.17 2.98
N ARG A 272 -14.74 -24.69 1.93
CA ARG A 272 -13.51 -25.34 1.46
C ARG A 272 -12.42 -25.08 2.49
N GLN A 273 -11.88 -26.12 3.08
CA GLN A 273 -10.77 -26.02 4.02
C GLN A 273 -9.50 -25.54 3.30
N LEU A 274 -8.81 -24.61 3.92
CA LEU A 274 -7.52 -24.11 3.46
C LEU A 274 -6.42 -24.77 4.30
N ALA A 275 -5.55 -25.50 3.63
CA ALA A 275 -4.34 -26.01 4.25
C ALA A 275 -3.26 -24.92 4.22
N PRO A 276 -2.48 -24.75 5.30
CA PRO A 276 -1.32 -23.86 5.24
C PRO A 276 -0.32 -24.44 4.23
N GLY A 277 0.16 -23.58 3.33
CA GLY A 277 1.26 -23.90 2.43
C GLY A 277 2.55 -24.17 3.21
N LYS A 278 3.53 -24.78 2.56
CA LYS A 278 4.86 -24.97 3.15
C LYS A 278 5.42 -23.60 3.52
N ALA A 279 5.69 -23.38 4.80
CA ALA A 279 6.35 -22.17 5.25
C ALA A 279 7.67 -22.01 4.46
N SER A 280 7.84 -20.86 3.82
CA SER A 280 9.18 -20.44 3.38
C SER A 280 10.09 -20.44 4.60
N SER A 281 11.34 -20.83 4.46
CA SER A 281 12.32 -20.90 5.55
C SER A 281 12.49 -19.59 6.34
N THR A 282 11.91 -18.49 5.84
CA THR A 282 11.89 -17.16 6.44
C THR A 282 10.53 -16.74 7.01
N ALA A 283 9.47 -17.53 6.82
CA ALA A 283 8.12 -17.18 7.27
C ALA A 283 7.80 -17.86 8.61
N SER A 284 7.67 -17.07 9.66
CA SER A 284 7.34 -17.50 11.03
C SER A 284 5.85 -17.79 11.26
N ALA A 285 5.01 -17.80 10.22
CA ALA A 285 3.56 -17.98 10.33
C ALA A 285 2.98 -18.74 9.13
N PRO A 286 1.87 -19.50 9.32
CA PRO A 286 1.18 -20.18 8.25
C PRO A 286 0.80 -19.24 7.11
N GLN A 287 1.12 -19.63 5.88
CA GLN A 287 0.72 -18.95 4.65
C GLN A 287 -0.41 -19.71 3.99
N PHE A 288 -1.37 -18.98 3.44
CA PHE A 288 -2.52 -19.53 2.73
C PHE A 288 -2.58 -18.94 1.32
N GLU A 289 -3.08 -19.75 0.39
CA GLU A 289 -3.28 -19.34 -1.00
C GLU A 289 -4.68 -19.71 -1.49
N ILE A 290 -5.31 -18.79 -2.21
CA ILE A 290 -6.62 -18.98 -2.85
C ILE A 290 -6.49 -18.55 -4.30
N GLN A 291 -6.94 -19.39 -5.24
CA GLN A 291 -6.80 -19.17 -6.68
C GLN A 291 -7.75 -18.10 -7.25
N ASP A 292 -8.49 -17.41 -6.41
CA ASP A 292 -9.36 -16.31 -6.76
C ASP A 292 -8.72 -14.97 -6.37
N ALA A 293 -9.12 -13.88 -7.05
CA ALA A 293 -8.69 -12.53 -6.71
C ALA A 293 -9.43 -11.92 -5.51
N ALA A 294 -10.54 -12.52 -5.10
CA ALA A 294 -11.33 -12.11 -3.93
C ALA A 294 -11.81 -13.34 -3.16
N ALA A 295 -11.80 -13.26 -1.85
CA ALA A 295 -12.31 -14.34 -1.02
C ALA A 295 -12.83 -13.85 0.32
N GLN A 296 -13.89 -14.49 0.77
CA GLN A 296 -14.35 -14.44 2.15
C GLN A 296 -13.80 -15.67 2.89
N ILE A 297 -13.13 -15.42 4.00
CA ILE A 297 -12.42 -16.41 4.80
C ILE A 297 -13.03 -16.46 6.19
N ARG A 298 -13.11 -17.66 6.76
CA ARG A 298 -13.60 -17.94 8.11
C ARG A 298 -12.54 -18.68 8.89
N ILE A 299 -12.26 -18.21 10.09
CA ILE A 299 -11.41 -18.90 11.06
C ILE A 299 -12.29 -19.32 12.24
N ARG A 300 -12.17 -20.58 12.66
CA ARG A 300 -12.86 -21.13 13.84
C ARG A 300 -11.84 -21.90 14.66
N CYS A 301 -11.69 -21.54 15.92
CA CYS A 301 -10.81 -22.19 16.87
C CYS A 301 -11.62 -22.96 17.91
N ALA A 302 -11.06 -24.08 18.37
CA ALA A 302 -11.69 -24.95 19.36
C ALA A 302 -11.81 -24.28 20.75
#